data_b58ef65d9cda4db457077a741db9aa1c
#
_entry.id   b58ef65d9cda4db457077a741db9aa1c
#
_cell.length_a   1.000
_cell.length_b   1.000
_cell.length_c   1.000
_cell.angle_alpha   90.00
_cell.angle_beta   90.00
_cell.angle_gamma   90.00
#
_symmetry.space_group_name_H-M   'P 1'
#
loop_
_entity.id
_entity.type
_entity.pdbx_description
1 polymer ?
#
loop_
_entity_poly.entity_id
_entity_poly.type
_entity_poly.pdbx_seq_one_letter_code
_entity_poly.pdbx_strand_id
1 'polypeptide(L)'
;MRRLVLAGVLILSTMAIAMAVEPLTGDPKKVVPQRSIPLAGEEPYEALKRGDYRGAAGLFSPRAEKGDVRAQYNLGLLYASGMGVMQDYQTALKWHRMAAGQGHAGAQNELAQMYAKGQGVQQDQVRAYVWYSVAGESSTGGSKTEIIKDRDHMAKRMTPDQIQKAEGLTKQCLESQFKKCGEK
;
A
#
# COMPACT_ATOMS: atom_id res chain seq x y z
N MET A 1 10.21 -16.21 -84.46
CA MET A 1 9.10 -15.59 -83.81
C MET A 1 8.57 -16.57 -82.75
N ARG A 2 8.97 -16.46 -81.50
CA ARG A 2 8.37 -17.17 -80.39
C ARG A 2 8.56 -16.32 -79.14
N ARG A 3 7.47 -15.82 -78.56
CA ARG A 3 7.43 -15.01 -77.37
C ARG A 3 7.57 -15.92 -76.16
N LEU A 4 8.57 -15.65 -75.31
CA LEU A 4 8.69 -16.21 -73.93
C LEU A 4 7.94 -15.36 -72.96
N VAL A 5 6.96 -15.96 -72.30
CA VAL A 5 6.26 -15.37 -71.16
C VAL A 5 7.00 -15.81 -69.92
N LEU A 6 7.60 -14.85 -69.17
CA LEU A 6 8.23 -15.12 -67.93
C LEU A 6 7.12 -14.98 -66.83
N ALA A 7 6.77 -16.07 -66.17
CA ALA A 7 5.94 -16.11 -65.01
C ALA A 7 6.79 -15.77 -63.76
N GLY A 8 6.57 -14.63 -63.18
CA GLY A 8 7.16 -14.24 -61.92
C GLY A 8 6.51 -15.00 -60.77
N VAL A 9 7.26 -15.81 -60.06
CA VAL A 9 6.85 -16.46 -58.84
C VAL A 9 7.11 -15.49 -57.70
N LEU A 10 6.04 -14.93 -57.11
CA LEU A 10 6.10 -14.14 -55.87
C LEU A 10 6.28 -15.09 -54.69
N ILE A 11 7.49 -15.15 -54.14
CA ILE A 11 7.74 -15.86 -52.89
C ILE A 11 7.34 -14.94 -51.75
N LEU A 12 6.17 -15.16 -51.19
CA LEU A 12 5.74 -14.58 -49.91
C LEU A 12 6.53 -15.25 -48.78
N SER A 13 7.56 -14.56 -48.32
CA SER A 13 8.30 -14.93 -47.12
C SER A 13 7.41 -14.63 -45.88
N THR A 14 6.76 -15.68 -45.35
CA THR A 14 6.12 -15.61 -44.04
C THR A 14 7.18 -15.62 -42.96
N MET A 15 7.57 -14.47 -42.50
CA MET A 15 8.34 -14.32 -41.27
C MET A 15 7.46 -14.73 -40.11
N ALA A 16 7.53 -15.97 -39.69
CA ALA A 16 7.00 -16.42 -38.40
C ALA A 16 7.88 -15.82 -37.31
N ILE A 17 7.39 -14.76 -36.67
CA ILE A 17 7.97 -14.26 -35.43
C ILE A 17 7.66 -15.30 -34.36
N ALA A 18 8.62 -16.20 -34.13
CA ALA A 18 8.61 -17.08 -32.97
C ALA A 18 8.85 -16.20 -31.75
N MET A 19 7.77 -15.78 -31.07
CA MET A 19 7.88 -15.25 -29.69
C MET A 19 8.35 -16.40 -28.82
N ALA A 20 9.62 -16.36 -28.42
CA ALA A 20 10.16 -17.22 -27.38
C ALA A 20 9.37 -16.95 -26.09
N VAL A 21 8.50 -17.90 -25.76
CA VAL A 21 7.89 -17.95 -24.43
C VAL A 21 8.95 -18.50 -23.49
N GLU A 22 9.61 -17.63 -22.75
CA GLU A 22 10.51 -18.06 -21.69
C GLU A 22 9.73 -18.87 -20.64
N PRO A 23 10.24 -20.01 -20.16
CA PRO A 23 9.56 -20.78 -19.13
C PRO A 23 9.60 -19.98 -17.83
N LEU A 24 8.41 -19.65 -17.30
CA LEU A 24 8.23 -19.02 -16.01
C LEU A 24 8.68 -19.98 -14.89
N THR A 25 9.96 -19.94 -14.54
CA THR A 25 10.50 -20.54 -13.32
C THR A 25 10.36 -19.52 -12.17
N GLY A 26 9.16 -19.31 -11.69
CA GLY A 26 8.86 -18.44 -10.58
C GLY A 26 7.87 -19.11 -9.64
N ASP A 27 8.04 -18.91 -8.33
CA ASP A 27 7.14 -19.33 -7.26
C ASP A 27 5.68 -19.05 -7.65
N PRO A 28 4.79 -20.09 -7.73
CA PRO A 28 3.39 -19.90 -8.12
C PRO A 28 2.62 -18.91 -7.23
N LYS A 29 3.16 -18.52 -6.07
CA LYS A 29 2.63 -17.45 -5.21
C LYS A 29 3.00 -16.04 -5.67
N LYS A 30 3.87 -15.90 -6.69
CA LYS A 30 4.30 -14.59 -7.24
C LYS A 30 3.78 -14.33 -8.66
N VAL A 31 2.87 -15.13 -9.18
CA VAL A 31 2.26 -14.84 -10.48
C VAL A 31 1.31 -13.68 -10.32
N VAL A 32 1.83 -12.47 -10.49
CA VAL A 32 0.99 -11.28 -10.69
C VAL A 32 0.39 -11.42 -12.10
N PRO A 33 -0.94 -11.52 -12.26
CA PRO A 33 -1.57 -11.61 -13.59
C PRO A 33 -1.12 -10.41 -14.43
N GLN A 34 -0.49 -10.67 -15.60
CA GLN A 34 0.18 -9.64 -16.41
C GLN A 34 -0.76 -8.63 -17.09
N ARG A 35 -2.08 -8.79 -16.97
CA ARG A 35 -3.07 -7.84 -17.50
C ARG A 35 -4.33 -7.84 -16.65
N SER A 36 -4.37 -6.95 -15.70
CA SER A 36 -5.63 -6.51 -15.14
C SER A 36 -5.93 -5.11 -15.67
N ILE A 37 -6.63 -5.05 -16.80
CA ILE A 37 -7.33 -3.83 -17.19
C ILE A 37 -8.60 -3.84 -16.34
N PRO A 38 -8.81 -2.86 -15.44
CA PRO A 38 -10.04 -2.80 -14.67
C PRO A 38 -11.24 -2.78 -15.62
N LEU A 39 -12.27 -3.56 -15.32
CA LEU A 39 -13.51 -3.54 -16.08
C LEU A 39 -14.14 -2.15 -15.97
N ALA A 40 -14.72 -1.63 -17.04
CA ALA A 40 -15.38 -0.34 -17.01
C ALA A 40 -16.47 -0.32 -15.91
N GLY A 41 -16.37 0.62 -14.96
CA GLY A 41 -17.28 0.72 -13.80
C GLY A 41 -16.97 -0.22 -12.64
N GLU A 42 -15.85 -0.94 -12.67
CA GLU A 42 -15.46 -1.83 -11.58
C GLU A 42 -15.08 -1.05 -10.30
N GLU A 43 -15.53 -1.58 -9.16
CA GLU A 43 -15.16 -1.08 -7.85
C GLU A 43 -13.85 -1.70 -7.35
N PRO A 44 -12.93 -0.92 -6.72
CA PRO A 44 -11.62 -1.41 -6.32
C PRO A 44 -11.67 -2.59 -5.34
N TYR A 45 -12.72 -2.69 -4.53
CA TYR A 45 -12.89 -3.79 -3.58
C TYR A 45 -13.25 -5.11 -4.28
N GLU A 46 -13.92 -5.08 -5.42
CA GLU A 46 -14.19 -6.29 -6.21
C GLU A 46 -12.89 -6.81 -6.85
N ALA A 47 -12.03 -5.91 -7.32
CA ALA A 47 -10.70 -6.28 -7.79
C ALA A 47 -9.87 -6.94 -6.67
N LEU A 48 -9.88 -6.38 -5.43
CA LEU A 48 -9.22 -7.00 -4.28
C LEU A 48 -9.74 -8.40 -3.98
N LYS A 49 -11.06 -8.60 -3.98
CA LYS A 49 -11.68 -9.91 -3.71
C LYS A 49 -11.25 -10.99 -4.71
N ARG A 50 -11.04 -10.62 -5.97
CA ARG A 50 -10.54 -11.52 -7.00
C ARG A 50 -9.03 -11.76 -6.93
N GLY A 51 -8.32 -11.04 -6.06
CA GLY A 51 -6.85 -11.07 -6.02
C GLY A 51 -6.18 -10.22 -7.11
N ASP A 52 -6.96 -9.40 -7.83
CA ASP A 52 -6.42 -8.45 -8.81
C ASP A 52 -5.91 -7.19 -8.11
N TYR A 53 -4.80 -7.34 -7.39
CA TYR A 53 -4.18 -6.24 -6.64
C TYR A 53 -3.67 -5.11 -7.54
N ARG A 54 -3.26 -5.42 -8.78
CA ARG A 54 -2.81 -4.41 -9.74
C ARG A 54 -3.97 -3.56 -10.24
N GLY A 55 -5.08 -4.20 -10.61
CA GLY A 55 -6.31 -3.51 -10.97
C GLY A 55 -6.83 -2.68 -9.80
N ALA A 56 -6.85 -3.25 -8.59
CA ALA A 56 -7.26 -2.55 -7.38
C ALA A 56 -6.41 -1.28 -7.13
N ALA A 57 -5.08 -1.38 -7.24
CA ALA A 57 -4.19 -0.21 -7.09
C ALA A 57 -4.51 0.89 -8.11
N GLY A 58 -4.73 0.51 -9.37
CA GLY A 58 -5.13 1.44 -10.44
C GLY A 58 -6.46 2.14 -10.17
N LEU A 59 -7.43 1.43 -9.55
CA LEU A 59 -8.74 1.98 -9.19
C LEU A 59 -8.71 2.80 -7.90
N PHE A 60 -7.86 2.44 -6.92
CA PHE A 60 -7.70 3.22 -5.70
C PHE A 60 -6.95 4.53 -5.92
N SER A 61 -5.94 4.57 -6.81
CA SER A 61 -5.07 5.74 -6.99
C SER A 61 -5.84 7.04 -7.25
N PRO A 62 -6.74 7.14 -8.25
CA PRO A 62 -7.47 8.36 -8.49
C PRO A 62 -8.44 8.75 -7.37
N ARG A 63 -8.92 7.79 -6.57
CA ARG A 63 -9.77 8.05 -5.40
C ARG A 63 -8.94 8.55 -4.23
N ALA A 64 -7.78 7.95 -3.99
CA ALA A 64 -6.83 8.37 -2.94
C ALA A 64 -6.33 9.80 -3.18
N GLU A 65 -6.02 10.15 -4.44
CA GLU A 65 -5.62 11.50 -4.85
C GLU A 65 -6.72 12.55 -4.61
N LYS A 66 -7.98 12.15 -4.73
CA LYS A 66 -9.16 12.98 -4.41
C LYS A 66 -9.48 13.06 -2.91
N GLY A 67 -8.70 12.42 -2.06
CA GLY A 67 -8.85 12.46 -0.61
C GLY A 67 -9.71 11.35 0.00
N ASP A 68 -10.13 10.33 -0.78
CA ASP A 68 -10.85 9.19 -0.22
C ASP A 68 -9.97 8.44 0.79
N VAL A 69 -10.38 8.51 2.04
CA VAL A 69 -9.63 7.98 3.19
C VAL A 69 -9.42 6.46 3.10
N ARG A 70 -10.44 5.73 2.65
CA ARG A 70 -10.35 4.28 2.51
C ARG A 70 -9.44 3.89 1.34
N ALA A 71 -9.51 4.64 0.24
CA ALA A 71 -8.63 4.42 -0.91
C ALA A 71 -7.16 4.71 -0.52
N GLN A 72 -6.88 5.78 0.22
CA GLN A 72 -5.55 6.08 0.75
C GLN A 72 -5.03 4.95 1.63
N TYR A 73 -5.83 4.46 2.57
CA TYR A 73 -5.43 3.35 3.43
C TYR A 73 -5.11 2.08 2.63
N ASN A 74 -6.01 1.66 1.73
CA ASN A 74 -5.80 0.44 0.93
C ASN A 74 -4.61 0.57 -0.02
N LEU A 75 -4.42 1.74 -0.64
CA LEU A 75 -3.27 1.99 -1.49
C LEU A 75 -1.96 1.93 -0.70
N GLY A 76 -1.95 2.47 0.53
CA GLY A 76 -0.84 2.32 1.47
C GLY A 76 -0.50 0.86 1.77
N LEU A 77 -1.51 0.01 2.02
CA LEU A 77 -1.31 -1.43 2.24
C LEU A 77 -0.72 -2.13 1.01
N LEU A 78 -1.19 -1.81 -0.19
CA LEU A 78 -0.67 -2.39 -1.44
C LEU A 78 0.81 -2.04 -1.63
N TYR A 79 1.21 -0.79 -1.41
CA TYR A 79 2.62 -0.39 -1.47
C TYR A 79 3.46 -0.99 -0.35
N ALA A 80 2.94 -1.10 0.87
CA ALA A 80 3.66 -1.71 1.99
C ALA A 80 3.92 -3.20 1.79
N SER A 81 2.98 -3.91 1.16
CA SER A 81 3.07 -5.35 0.90
C SER A 81 3.73 -5.71 -0.43
N GLY A 82 3.79 -4.78 -1.40
CA GLY A 82 4.21 -5.06 -2.77
C GLY A 82 3.17 -5.86 -3.57
N MET A 83 1.90 -5.87 -3.13
CA MET A 83 0.82 -6.55 -3.84
C MET A 83 0.31 -5.71 -5.00
N GLY A 84 0.49 -6.19 -6.23
CA GLY A 84 0.04 -5.52 -7.46
C GLY A 84 0.88 -4.30 -7.87
N VAL A 85 1.73 -3.81 -6.99
CA VAL A 85 2.68 -2.71 -7.21
C VAL A 85 4.05 -3.10 -6.67
N MET A 86 5.10 -2.42 -7.09
CA MET A 86 6.42 -2.60 -6.47
C MET A 86 6.37 -2.13 -5.02
N GLN A 87 6.90 -2.92 -4.07
CA GLN A 87 6.94 -2.55 -2.66
C GLN A 87 7.71 -1.24 -2.47
N ASP A 88 7.06 -0.29 -1.81
CA ASP A 88 7.64 1.00 -1.48
C ASP A 88 7.07 1.51 -0.15
N TYR A 89 7.86 1.36 0.90
CA TYR A 89 7.48 1.82 2.23
C TYR A 89 7.37 3.35 2.35
N GLN A 90 8.10 4.12 1.55
CA GLN A 90 7.99 5.59 1.60
C GLN A 90 6.67 6.04 1.00
N THR A 91 6.27 5.45 -0.13
CA THR A 91 4.95 5.70 -0.72
C THR A 91 3.83 5.22 0.18
N ALA A 92 3.97 4.04 0.81
CA ALA A 92 3.02 3.55 1.81
C ALA A 92 2.87 4.51 2.99
N LEU A 93 3.98 5.00 3.55
CA LEU A 93 4.01 5.98 4.63
C LEU A 93 3.25 7.25 4.27
N LYS A 94 3.46 7.77 3.05
CA LYS A 94 2.73 8.94 2.56
C LYS A 94 1.21 8.73 2.58
N TRP A 95 0.74 7.62 2.02
CA TRP A 95 -0.68 7.32 1.95
C TRP A 95 -1.29 7.07 3.34
N HIS A 96 -0.59 6.32 4.21
CA HIS A 96 -1.06 6.11 5.58
C HIS A 96 -1.11 7.41 6.39
N ARG A 97 -0.16 8.34 6.21
CA ARG A 97 -0.22 9.67 6.84
C ARG A 97 -1.45 10.45 6.42
N MET A 98 -1.76 10.45 5.13
CA MET A 98 -2.95 11.14 4.62
C MET A 98 -4.25 10.56 5.22
N ALA A 99 -4.38 9.24 5.27
CA ALA A 99 -5.55 8.58 5.86
C ALA A 99 -5.61 8.76 7.39
N ALA A 100 -4.47 8.65 8.09
CA ALA A 100 -4.37 8.80 9.54
C ALA A 100 -4.73 10.23 10.00
N GLY A 101 -4.28 11.24 9.25
CA GLY A 101 -4.61 12.65 9.48
C GLY A 101 -6.11 12.96 9.29
N GLN A 102 -6.84 12.07 8.63
CA GLN A 102 -8.30 12.11 8.49
C GLN A 102 -9.02 11.19 9.50
N GLY A 103 -8.29 10.63 10.48
CA GLY A 103 -8.85 9.82 11.56
C GLY A 103 -9.04 8.33 11.24
N HIS A 104 -8.46 7.81 10.16
CA HIS A 104 -8.59 6.38 9.85
C HIS A 104 -7.76 5.52 10.82
N ALA A 105 -8.42 4.84 11.76
CA ALA A 105 -7.78 4.06 12.82
C ALA A 105 -6.79 3.00 12.29
N GLY A 106 -7.15 2.29 11.22
CA GLY A 106 -6.24 1.31 10.59
C GLY A 106 -4.96 1.97 10.07
N ALA A 107 -5.06 3.15 9.43
CA ALA A 107 -3.89 3.86 8.93
C ALA A 107 -3.02 4.41 10.08
N GLN A 108 -3.63 4.84 11.20
CA GLN A 108 -2.93 5.24 12.41
C GLN A 108 -2.14 4.06 13.00
N ASN A 109 -2.74 2.86 13.02
CA ASN A 109 -2.06 1.64 13.46
C ASN A 109 -0.91 1.24 12.52
N GLU A 110 -1.09 1.33 11.20
CA GLU A 110 -0.01 1.09 10.23
C GLU A 110 1.16 2.08 10.42
N LEU A 111 0.87 3.37 10.64
CA LEU A 111 1.91 4.35 10.96
C LEU A 111 2.68 3.98 12.23
N ALA A 112 1.98 3.56 13.28
CA ALA A 112 2.63 3.10 14.51
C ALA A 112 3.61 1.95 14.24
N GLN A 113 3.20 0.95 13.46
CA GLN A 113 4.05 -0.17 13.07
C GLN A 113 5.24 0.28 12.22
N MET A 114 5.02 1.19 11.26
CA MET A 114 6.09 1.72 10.41
C MET A 114 7.15 2.46 11.22
N TYR A 115 6.77 3.30 12.17
CA TYR A 115 7.70 3.94 13.09
C TYR A 115 8.40 2.94 14.02
N ALA A 116 7.67 1.93 14.53
CA ALA A 116 8.24 0.91 15.40
C ALA A 116 9.29 0.03 14.70
N LYS A 117 9.13 -0.20 13.38
CA LYS A 117 10.02 -1.06 12.58
C LYS A 117 11.03 -0.28 11.72
N GLY A 118 10.90 1.04 11.60
CA GLY A 118 11.71 1.85 10.69
C GLY A 118 11.42 1.61 9.21
N GLN A 119 10.17 1.30 8.85
CA GLN A 119 9.75 1.02 7.48
C GLN A 119 9.39 2.33 6.75
N GLY A 120 10.19 2.72 5.75
CA GLY A 120 10.03 3.98 5.00
C GLY A 120 10.33 5.24 5.81
N VAL A 121 10.73 5.11 7.07
CA VAL A 121 11.04 6.18 8.01
C VAL A 121 12.07 5.70 9.02
N GLN A 122 12.81 6.61 9.63
CA GLN A 122 13.69 6.26 10.74
C GLN A 122 12.86 5.70 11.91
N GLN A 123 13.33 4.62 12.52
CA GLN A 123 12.69 4.01 13.69
C GLN A 123 12.55 5.03 14.82
N ASP A 124 11.35 5.15 15.38
CA ASP A 124 11.04 6.11 16.44
C ASP A 124 9.97 5.52 17.39
N GLN A 125 10.39 5.10 18.57
CA GLN A 125 9.52 4.48 19.56
C GLN A 125 8.51 5.48 20.14
N VAL A 126 8.87 6.75 20.28
CA VAL A 126 7.99 7.79 20.80
C VAL A 126 6.85 8.04 19.82
N ARG A 127 7.15 8.22 18.53
CA ARG A 127 6.12 8.37 17.50
C ARG A 127 5.26 7.13 17.32
N ALA A 128 5.87 5.94 17.39
CA ALA A 128 5.11 4.70 17.33
C ALA A 128 4.11 4.60 18.49
N TYR A 129 4.51 4.94 19.73
CA TYR A 129 3.61 4.99 20.89
C TYR A 129 2.47 5.98 20.67
N VAL A 130 2.76 7.20 20.19
CA VAL A 130 1.75 8.22 19.87
C VAL A 130 0.71 7.65 18.91
N TRP A 131 1.15 7.08 17.79
CA TRP A 131 0.23 6.57 16.77
C TRP A 131 -0.56 5.34 17.23
N TYR A 132 0.02 4.42 18.03
CA TYR A 132 -0.73 3.34 18.67
C TYR A 132 -1.79 3.88 19.65
N SER A 133 -1.45 4.88 20.45
CA SER A 133 -2.41 5.50 21.38
C SER A 133 -3.57 6.15 20.64
N VAL A 134 -3.29 6.93 19.61
CA VAL A 134 -4.29 7.57 18.76
C VAL A 134 -5.18 6.54 18.06
N ALA A 135 -4.58 5.49 17.49
CA ALA A 135 -5.30 4.39 16.86
C ALA A 135 -6.21 3.65 17.86
N GLY A 136 -5.75 3.45 19.10
CA GLY A 136 -6.55 2.87 20.17
C GLY A 136 -7.78 3.70 20.53
N GLU A 137 -7.65 5.03 20.55
CA GLU A 137 -8.81 5.92 20.78
C GLU A 137 -9.78 5.95 19.59
N SER A 138 -9.26 5.83 18.37
CA SER A 138 -10.08 5.83 17.15
C SER A 138 -10.71 4.45 16.84
N SER A 139 -10.35 3.41 17.60
CA SER A 139 -10.79 2.02 17.38
C SER A 139 -11.80 1.56 18.43
N THR A 140 -12.53 0.50 18.10
CA THR A 140 -13.51 -0.14 19.01
C THR A 140 -13.31 -1.67 19.04
N GLY A 141 -13.85 -2.32 20.06
CA GLY A 141 -13.89 -3.78 20.18
C GLY A 141 -12.50 -4.43 20.21
N GLY A 142 -12.38 -5.59 19.59
CA GLY A 142 -11.15 -6.40 19.57
C GLY A 142 -9.94 -5.70 18.96
N SER A 143 -10.15 -4.89 17.93
CA SER A 143 -9.07 -4.11 17.30
C SER A 143 -8.44 -3.12 18.29
N LYS A 144 -9.24 -2.44 19.11
CA LYS A 144 -8.73 -1.58 20.18
C LYS A 144 -7.83 -2.34 21.14
N THR A 145 -8.26 -3.54 21.55
CA THR A 145 -7.51 -4.36 22.51
C THR A 145 -6.15 -4.77 21.97
N GLU A 146 -6.07 -5.19 20.71
CA GLU A 146 -4.79 -5.58 20.09
C GLU A 146 -3.84 -4.38 19.92
N ILE A 147 -4.34 -3.24 19.46
CA ILE A 147 -3.54 -2.02 19.32
C ILE A 147 -2.97 -1.57 20.68
N ILE A 148 -3.77 -1.64 21.74
CA ILE A 148 -3.31 -1.31 23.10
C ILE A 148 -2.24 -2.29 23.58
N LYS A 149 -2.37 -3.58 23.29
CA LYS A 149 -1.33 -4.59 23.64
C LYS A 149 -0.02 -4.28 22.92
N ASP A 150 -0.06 -3.93 21.64
CA ASP A 150 1.13 -3.59 20.86
C ASP A 150 1.81 -2.34 21.43
N ARG A 151 1.04 -1.31 21.75
CA ARG A 151 1.53 -0.11 22.45
C ARG A 151 2.20 -0.46 23.78
N ASP A 152 1.53 -1.23 24.63
CA ASP A 152 2.03 -1.58 25.96
C ASP A 152 3.25 -2.50 25.89
N HIS A 153 3.30 -3.39 24.91
CA HIS A 153 4.50 -4.20 24.66
C HIS A 153 5.71 -3.31 24.27
N MET A 154 5.50 -2.32 23.45
CA MET A 154 6.54 -1.39 23.05
C MET A 154 6.95 -0.48 24.24
N ALA A 155 6.00 -0.01 25.02
CA ALA A 155 6.24 0.84 26.18
C ALA A 155 7.22 0.23 27.20
N LYS A 156 7.23 -1.11 27.35
CA LYS A 156 8.19 -1.84 28.20
C LYS A 156 9.65 -1.62 27.83
N ARG A 157 9.93 -1.14 26.63
CA ARG A 157 11.28 -0.86 26.08
C ARG A 157 11.63 0.61 26.07
N MET A 158 10.69 1.48 26.53
CA MET A 158 10.85 2.93 26.58
C MET A 158 11.25 3.39 27.98
N THR A 159 11.97 4.49 28.07
CA THR A 159 12.24 5.16 29.36
C THR A 159 11.00 5.92 29.85
N PRO A 160 10.90 6.20 31.15
CA PRO A 160 9.80 7.03 31.69
C PRO A 160 9.66 8.39 30.99
N ASP A 161 10.79 9.05 30.68
CA ASP A 161 10.79 10.33 29.97
C ASP A 161 10.25 10.21 28.54
N GLN A 162 10.59 9.13 27.85
CA GLN A 162 10.05 8.84 26.51
C GLN A 162 8.54 8.62 26.56
N ILE A 163 8.04 7.90 27.56
CA ILE A 163 6.60 7.65 27.75
C ILE A 163 5.89 8.98 28.04
N GLN A 164 6.39 9.77 28.99
CA GLN A 164 5.81 11.07 29.31
C GLN A 164 5.76 12.00 28.09
N LYS A 165 6.84 12.04 27.30
CA LYS A 165 6.88 12.80 26.04
C LYS A 165 5.83 12.31 25.06
N ALA A 166 5.70 10.98 24.89
CA ALA A 166 4.74 10.39 23.99
C ALA A 166 3.28 10.67 24.39
N GLU A 167 2.97 10.60 25.69
CA GLU A 167 1.64 10.94 26.23
C GLU A 167 1.29 12.41 25.97
N GLY A 168 2.23 13.32 26.18
CA GLY A 168 2.04 14.75 25.87
C GLY A 168 1.77 14.99 24.39
N LEU A 169 2.52 14.33 23.51
CA LEU A 169 2.31 14.39 22.06
C LEU A 169 0.99 13.75 21.64
N THR A 170 0.58 12.64 22.27
CA THR A 170 -0.72 11.99 22.02
C THR A 170 -1.87 12.94 22.33
N LYS A 171 -1.84 13.59 23.49
CA LYS A 171 -2.84 14.60 23.88
C LYS A 171 -2.90 15.72 22.83
N GLN A 172 -1.78 16.30 22.46
CA GLN A 172 -1.71 17.36 21.43
C GLN A 172 -2.24 16.89 20.06
N CYS A 173 -1.96 15.62 19.68
CA CYS A 173 -2.46 15.03 18.45
C CYS A 173 -3.99 14.94 18.44
N LEU A 174 -4.59 14.42 19.52
CA LEU A 174 -6.03 14.27 19.65
C LEU A 174 -6.74 15.64 19.71
N GLU A 175 -6.23 16.59 20.52
CA GLU A 175 -6.78 17.96 20.63
C GLU A 175 -6.74 18.72 19.29
N SER A 176 -5.72 18.46 18.46
CA SER A 176 -5.58 19.08 17.13
C SER A 176 -6.35 18.35 16.03
N GLN A 177 -7.14 17.33 16.36
CA GLN A 177 -7.81 16.47 15.38
C GLN A 177 -6.82 15.92 14.35
N PHE A 178 -5.77 15.27 14.85
CA PHE A 178 -4.71 14.60 14.10
C PHE A 178 -3.78 15.50 13.27
N LYS A 179 -3.88 16.83 13.38
CA LYS A 179 -3.05 17.79 12.62
C LYS A 179 -1.65 17.99 13.20
N LYS A 180 -1.44 17.65 14.47
CA LYS A 180 -0.18 17.86 15.22
C LYS A 180 0.29 16.59 15.92
N CYS A 181 0.45 15.50 15.19
CA CYS A 181 0.84 14.20 15.75
C CYS A 181 2.37 13.97 15.81
N GLY A 182 3.15 15.02 16.03
CA GLY A 182 4.62 14.89 16.16
C GLY A 182 5.36 14.81 14.84
N GLU A 183 4.75 15.21 13.75
CA GLU A 183 5.39 15.31 12.44
C GLU A 183 5.96 16.73 12.25
N LYS A 184 7.25 16.89 12.55
CA LYS A 184 8.09 17.99 12.09
C LYS A 184 9.28 17.43 11.36
#